data_e2d3131dfdb8fc4eb95b2e79b73b00ae
#
_entry.id   e2d3131dfdb8fc4eb95b2e79b73b00ae
#
_cell.length_a   1.000
_cell.length_b   1.000
_cell.length_c   1.000
_cell.angle_alpha   90.00
_cell.angle_beta   90.00
_cell.angle_gamma   90.00
#
_symmetry.space_group_name_H-M   'P 1'
#
loop_
_entity.id
_entity.type
_entity.pdbx_description
1 polymer ?
#
loop_
_entity_poly.entity_id
_entity_poly.type
_entity_poly.pdbx_seq_one_letter_code
_entity_poly.pdbx_strand_id
1 'polypeptide(L)'
;MHELITRGLYYLQVHLLYASIVWIAAWSLTSTLRGSATTKYWIWVATSFNFVFPLGALLDRYWTSLLLPASPLGVIGDMAGSISRSPAASVLSGVWLAGATLMSTRLWLRVRAERRNMQKASRRDPMIVAHGVPVRFAASRQGPAANGVLRTHISLPDGIERLLSEHELNAVLIHEVTHARRRDNLIRLIHEAGLCVLWFHPFLWMTSSRLALYRELSCDESVIQNEHGGDLVSALAKLANPEETFLLQSTASSFLSHRLARLIAAPPQRARRAASILLSLMFSAVLLWGFFGTVTHTACCFITRK
;
A
#
# COMPACT_ATOMS: atom_id res chain seq x y z
N MET A 1 20.49 26.82 -11.64
CA MET A 1 19.58 26.42 -10.55
C MET A 1 18.11 26.47 -10.97
N HIS A 2 17.65 27.58 -11.54
CA HIS A 2 16.26 27.77 -11.98
C HIS A 2 15.82 26.72 -13.04
N GLU A 3 16.66 26.44 -14.03
CA GLU A 3 16.38 25.45 -15.08
C GLU A 3 16.24 24.02 -14.53
N LEU A 4 17.05 23.65 -13.54
CA LEU A 4 16.99 22.34 -12.89
C LEU A 4 15.65 22.16 -12.14
N ILE A 5 15.20 23.20 -11.44
CA ILE A 5 13.93 23.21 -10.71
C ILE A 5 12.75 23.10 -11.70
N THR A 6 12.77 23.87 -12.77
CA THR A 6 11.72 23.84 -13.80
C THR A 6 11.62 22.47 -14.45
N ARG A 7 12.74 21.85 -14.79
CA ARG A 7 12.77 20.49 -15.34
C ARG A 7 12.22 19.48 -14.32
N GLY A 8 12.64 19.56 -13.05
CA GLY A 8 12.16 18.67 -11.99
C GLY A 8 10.65 18.76 -11.79
N LEU A 9 10.07 19.95 -11.78
CA LEU A 9 8.62 20.17 -11.67
C LEU A 9 7.87 19.61 -12.88
N TYR A 10 8.38 19.78 -14.08
CA TYR A 10 7.83 19.20 -15.27
C TYR A 10 7.77 17.67 -15.21
N TYR A 11 8.92 17.04 -14.87
CA TYR A 11 8.97 15.59 -14.69
C TYR A 11 7.98 15.08 -13.65
N LEU A 12 7.87 15.79 -12.54
CA LEU A 12 6.90 15.43 -11.48
C LEU A 12 5.46 15.44 -12.00
N GLN A 13 5.07 16.48 -12.75
CA GLN A 13 3.71 16.58 -13.28
C GLN A 13 3.38 15.48 -14.27
N VAL A 14 4.28 15.21 -15.23
CA VAL A 14 4.13 14.11 -16.19
C VAL A 14 4.04 12.77 -15.47
N HIS A 15 4.93 12.54 -14.49
CA HIS A 15 4.92 11.33 -13.70
C HIS A 15 3.59 11.14 -12.94
N LEU A 16 3.10 12.17 -12.28
CA LEU A 16 1.83 12.11 -11.52
C LEU A 16 0.63 11.85 -12.44
N LEU A 17 0.63 12.40 -13.65
CA LEU A 17 -0.40 12.12 -14.64
C LEU A 17 -0.41 10.63 -15.03
N TYR A 18 0.74 10.06 -15.39
CA TYR A 18 0.84 8.63 -15.70
C TYR A 18 0.50 7.75 -14.50
N ALA A 19 0.97 8.10 -13.30
CA ALA A 19 0.61 7.39 -12.08
C ALA A 19 -0.91 7.40 -11.84
N SER A 20 -1.58 8.50 -12.18
CA SER A 20 -3.04 8.62 -12.12
C SER A 20 -3.74 7.69 -13.11
N ILE A 21 -3.23 7.58 -14.34
CA ILE A 21 -3.75 6.65 -15.36
C ILE A 21 -3.57 5.20 -14.89
N VAL A 22 -2.39 4.86 -14.37
CA VAL A 22 -2.10 3.53 -13.78
C VAL A 22 -3.06 3.23 -12.64
N TRP A 23 -3.36 4.23 -11.80
CA TRP A 23 -4.32 4.09 -10.71
C TRP A 23 -5.73 3.78 -11.22
N ILE A 24 -6.22 4.51 -12.24
CA ILE A 24 -7.54 4.28 -12.84
C ILE A 24 -7.62 2.88 -13.43
N ALA A 25 -6.56 2.43 -14.12
CA ALA A 25 -6.49 1.08 -14.66
C ALA A 25 -6.48 0.01 -13.55
N ALA A 26 -5.70 0.21 -12.47
CA ALA A 26 -5.68 -0.69 -11.31
C ALA A 26 -7.06 -0.78 -10.66
N TRP A 27 -7.73 0.36 -10.49
CA TRP A 27 -9.08 0.41 -9.94
C TRP A 27 -10.08 -0.34 -10.83
N SER A 28 -10.09 -0.07 -12.13
CA SER A 28 -10.97 -0.73 -13.11
C SER A 28 -10.74 -2.24 -13.11
N LEU A 29 -9.48 -2.69 -13.27
CA LEU A 29 -9.14 -4.10 -13.31
C LEU A 29 -9.49 -4.84 -12.02
N THR A 30 -9.16 -4.25 -10.85
CA THR A 30 -9.42 -4.90 -9.56
C THR A 30 -10.90 -4.88 -9.17
N SER A 31 -11.70 -3.98 -9.73
CA SER A 31 -13.15 -3.90 -9.50
C SER A 31 -13.94 -4.85 -10.41
N THR A 32 -13.52 -5.01 -11.67
CA THR A 32 -14.25 -5.81 -12.67
C THR A 32 -13.83 -7.27 -12.69
N LEU A 33 -12.53 -7.56 -12.56
CA LEU A 33 -12.02 -8.91 -12.67
C LEU A 33 -12.05 -9.68 -11.35
N ARG A 34 -12.49 -10.95 -11.42
CA ARG A 34 -12.53 -11.87 -10.28
C ARG A 34 -11.17 -12.55 -10.10
N GLY A 35 -10.23 -11.88 -9.45
CA GLY A 35 -8.91 -12.44 -9.10
C GLY A 35 -8.77 -12.75 -7.60
N SER A 36 -7.65 -13.39 -7.21
CA SER A 36 -7.32 -13.60 -5.80
C SER A 36 -7.10 -12.27 -5.08
N ALA A 37 -7.33 -12.25 -3.78
CA ALA A 37 -7.06 -11.08 -2.97
C ALA A 37 -5.56 -10.74 -2.94
N THR A 38 -4.72 -11.77 -2.93
CA THR A 38 -3.27 -11.66 -2.99
C THR A 38 -2.81 -10.95 -4.27
N THR A 39 -3.36 -11.32 -5.43
CA THR A 39 -3.05 -10.63 -6.70
C THR A 39 -3.46 -9.17 -6.66
N LYS A 40 -4.68 -8.88 -6.19
CA LYS A 40 -5.17 -7.50 -6.06
C LYS A 40 -4.34 -6.68 -5.09
N TYR A 41 -3.88 -7.29 -3.99
CA TYR A 41 -2.96 -6.65 -3.05
C TYR A 41 -1.67 -6.21 -3.73
N TRP A 42 -1.00 -7.10 -4.47
CA TRP A 42 0.25 -6.77 -5.16
C TRP A 42 0.08 -5.73 -6.27
N ILE A 43 -1.07 -5.70 -6.97
CA ILE A 43 -1.40 -4.64 -7.92
C ILE A 43 -1.44 -3.28 -7.20
N TRP A 44 -2.09 -3.20 -6.04
CA TRP A 44 -2.16 -1.96 -5.27
C TRP A 44 -0.82 -1.56 -4.64
N VAL A 45 0.01 -2.54 -4.25
CA VAL A 45 1.40 -2.28 -3.85
C VAL A 45 2.18 -1.68 -5.02
N ALA A 46 2.15 -2.30 -6.20
CA ALA A 46 2.83 -1.79 -7.39
C ALA A 46 2.32 -0.40 -7.78
N THR A 47 1.01 -0.15 -7.70
CA THR A 47 0.41 1.17 -7.94
C THR A 47 0.94 2.22 -6.95
N SER A 48 1.04 1.87 -5.67
CA SER A 48 1.60 2.75 -4.64
C SER A 48 3.07 3.06 -4.91
N PHE A 49 3.87 2.04 -5.24
CA PHE A 49 5.29 2.22 -5.60
C PHE A 49 5.46 3.08 -6.85
N ASN A 50 4.58 2.95 -7.85
CA ASN A 50 4.62 3.77 -9.05
C ASN A 50 4.39 5.26 -8.76
N PHE A 51 3.65 5.63 -7.72
CA PHE A 51 3.55 7.03 -7.27
C PHE A 51 4.83 7.52 -6.59
N VAL A 52 5.41 6.68 -5.73
CA VAL A 52 6.54 7.07 -4.87
C VAL A 52 7.85 7.11 -5.65
N PHE A 53 8.04 6.19 -6.59
CA PHE A 53 9.28 6.05 -7.35
C PHE A 53 9.05 6.42 -8.82
N PRO A 54 9.54 7.57 -9.28
CA PRO A 54 9.44 7.99 -10.69
C PRO A 54 10.45 7.22 -11.56
N LEU A 55 10.22 5.92 -11.75
CA LEU A 55 11.13 5.02 -12.47
C LEU A 55 11.44 5.51 -13.88
N GLY A 56 10.47 6.13 -14.57
CA GLY A 56 10.70 6.74 -15.89
C GLY A 56 11.75 7.83 -15.87
N ALA A 57 11.72 8.71 -14.87
CA ALA A 57 12.69 9.81 -14.74
C ALA A 57 14.11 9.31 -14.39
N LEU A 58 14.21 8.20 -13.62
CA LEU A 58 15.52 7.61 -13.28
C LEU A 58 16.21 6.95 -14.47
N LEU A 59 15.45 6.44 -15.42
CA LEU A 59 15.96 5.70 -16.58
C LEU A 59 16.09 6.56 -17.85
N ASP A 60 15.54 7.76 -17.89
CA ASP A 60 15.60 8.70 -19.01
C ASP A 60 17.05 8.95 -19.47
N ARG A 61 17.99 8.99 -18.54
CA ARG A 61 19.44 9.16 -18.81
C ARG A 61 20.03 8.05 -19.69
N TYR A 62 19.40 6.86 -19.73
CA TYR A 62 19.89 5.68 -20.47
C TYR A 62 19.15 5.45 -21.79
N TRP A 63 17.99 6.12 -22.03
CA TRP A 63 17.09 5.83 -23.14
C TRP A 63 16.88 6.98 -24.12
N THR A 64 17.67 8.04 -24.03
CA THR A 64 17.58 9.24 -24.91
C THR A 64 17.76 8.96 -26.41
N SER A 65 18.06 7.74 -26.80
CA SER A 65 18.28 7.34 -28.19
C SER A 65 17.09 6.66 -28.88
N LEU A 66 15.99 6.37 -28.17
CA LEU A 66 14.83 5.70 -28.77
C LEU A 66 13.76 6.73 -29.17
N LEU A 67 13.75 7.09 -30.44
CA LEU A 67 12.88 8.07 -31.07
C LEU A 67 11.40 7.58 -31.11
N LEU A 68 10.53 8.24 -30.38
CA LEU A 68 9.08 8.15 -30.60
C LEU A 68 8.49 9.57 -30.75
N PRO A 69 7.45 9.75 -31.59
CA PRO A 69 6.92 11.08 -31.94
C PRO A 69 6.32 11.80 -30.73
N ALA A 70 6.39 13.15 -30.78
CA ALA A 70 5.88 14.04 -29.74
C ALA A 70 4.45 13.71 -29.30
N SER A 71 4.27 13.45 -28.03
CA SER A 71 2.94 13.17 -27.46
C SER A 71 2.16 14.48 -27.23
N PRO A 72 0.82 14.47 -27.22
CA PRO A 72 -0.02 15.66 -26.95
C PRO A 72 0.19 16.28 -25.54
N LEU A 73 1.03 15.67 -24.70
CA LEU A 73 1.40 16.16 -23.37
C LEU A 73 2.39 17.34 -23.39
N GLY A 74 2.95 17.70 -24.54
CA GLY A 74 3.82 18.87 -24.70
C GLY A 74 3.16 20.17 -24.26
N VAL A 75 1.85 20.32 -24.54
CA VAL A 75 1.05 21.50 -24.14
C VAL A 75 1.00 21.64 -22.61
N ILE A 76 0.91 20.53 -21.87
CA ILE A 76 0.91 20.53 -20.40
C ILE A 76 2.29 20.96 -19.86
N GLY A 77 3.36 20.60 -20.54
CA GLY A 77 4.72 21.01 -20.20
C GLY A 77 4.94 22.51 -20.32
N ASP A 78 4.40 23.15 -21.35
CA ASP A 78 4.51 24.59 -21.54
C ASP A 78 3.69 25.38 -20.49
N MET A 79 2.54 24.89 -20.11
CA MET A 79 1.76 25.44 -18.96
C MET A 79 2.54 25.32 -17.64
N ALA A 80 3.21 24.19 -17.41
CA ALA A 80 4.06 23.99 -16.23
C ALA A 80 5.24 24.95 -16.17
N GLY A 81 5.89 25.19 -17.33
CA GLY A 81 7.00 26.14 -17.46
C GLY A 81 6.58 27.59 -17.18
N SER A 82 5.34 27.97 -17.52
CA SER A 82 4.81 29.31 -17.23
C SER A 82 4.53 29.50 -15.73
N ILE A 83 3.98 28.51 -15.07
CA ILE A 83 3.71 28.52 -13.63
C ILE A 83 5.02 28.65 -12.82
N SER A 84 6.08 27.91 -13.22
CA SER A 84 7.34 27.90 -12.47
C SER A 84 8.08 29.24 -12.46
N ARG A 85 7.76 30.14 -13.40
CA ARG A 85 8.35 31.49 -13.51
C ARG A 85 7.51 32.57 -12.81
N SER A 86 6.35 32.21 -12.29
CA SER A 86 5.45 33.16 -11.63
C SER A 86 5.79 33.31 -10.15
N PRO A 87 5.50 34.46 -9.53
CA PRO A 87 5.59 34.64 -8.07
C PRO A 87 4.76 33.62 -7.29
N ALA A 88 3.71 33.08 -7.90
CA ALA A 88 2.89 32.01 -7.30
C ALA A 88 3.69 30.72 -7.05
N ALA A 89 4.76 30.46 -7.79
CA ALA A 89 5.58 29.25 -7.57
C ALA A 89 6.21 29.22 -6.18
N SER A 90 6.67 30.34 -5.66
CA SER A 90 7.25 30.42 -4.31
C SER A 90 6.19 30.18 -3.22
N VAL A 91 4.99 30.70 -3.40
CA VAL A 91 3.85 30.47 -2.48
C VAL A 91 3.44 29.01 -2.51
N LEU A 92 3.27 28.40 -3.69
CA LEU A 92 2.91 27.00 -3.84
C LEU A 92 3.97 26.07 -3.25
N SER A 93 5.26 26.41 -3.45
CA SER A 93 6.36 25.64 -2.84
C SER A 93 6.36 25.75 -1.31
N GLY A 94 6.05 26.92 -0.76
CA GLY A 94 5.90 27.13 0.68
C GLY A 94 4.75 26.30 1.25
N VAL A 95 3.59 26.31 0.60
CA VAL A 95 2.42 25.50 0.99
C VAL A 95 2.76 24.01 0.92
N TRP A 96 3.43 23.56 -0.16
CA TRP A 96 3.85 22.17 -0.29
C TRP A 96 4.80 21.75 0.83
N LEU A 97 5.83 22.55 1.12
CA LEU A 97 6.79 22.28 2.20
C LEU A 97 6.11 22.22 3.57
N ALA A 98 5.19 23.14 3.85
CA ALA A 98 4.44 23.15 5.09
C ALA A 98 3.59 21.88 5.26
N GLY A 99 2.87 21.46 4.22
CA GLY A 99 2.10 20.22 4.21
C GLY A 99 2.98 18.99 4.37
N ALA A 100 4.10 18.89 3.63
CA ALA A 100 5.03 17.78 3.72
C ALA A 100 5.67 17.68 5.12
N THR A 101 6.05 18.81 5.72
CA THR A 101 6.58 18.87 7.08
C THR A 101 5.54 18.42 8.10
N LEU A 102 4.31 18.88 7.99
CA LEU A 102 3.21 18.48 8.88
C LEU A 102 2.97 16.98 8.80
N MET A 103 2.87 16.41 7.58
CA MET A 103 2.64 14.97 7.38
C MET A 103 3.82 14.13 7.88
N SER A 104 5.05 14.55 7.62
CA SER A 104 6.25 13.87 8.12
C SER A 104 6.34 13.87 9.65
N THR A 105 5.99 14.99 10.27
CA THR A 105 5.94 15.10 11.74
C THR A 105 4.87 14.17 12.32
N ARG A 106 3.67 14.12 11.72
CA ARG A 106 2.60 13.20 12.15
C ARG A 106 3.04 11.73 12.01
N LEU A 107 3.66 11.37 10.91
CA LEU A 107 4.19 10.03 10.68
C LEU A 107 5.26 9.68 11.72
N TRP A 108 6.22 10.56 11.95
CA TRP A 108 7.27 10.36 12.95
C TRP A 108 6.72 10.18 14.37
N LEU A 109 5.77 11.04 14.78
CA LEU A 109 5.12 10.93 16.09
C LEU A 109 4.40 9.58 16.25
N ARG A 110 3.67 9.13 15.21
CA ARG A 110 2.98 7.84 15.21
C ARG A 110 3.97 6.67 15.33
N VAL A 111 5.00 6.63 14.48
CA VAL A 111 6.02 5.57 14.52
C VAL A 111 6.74 5.56 15.87
N ARG A 112 7.00 6.73 16.43
CA ARG A 112 7.62 6.85 17.78
C ARG A 112 6.69 6.34 18.88
N ALA A 113 5.39 6.61 18.80
CA ALA A 113 4.39 6.10 19.75
C ALA A 113 4.26 4.56 19.66
N GLU A 114 4.15 4.02 18.44
CA GLU A 114 4.12 2.57 18.20
C GLU A 114 5.37 1.88 18.78
N ARG A 115 6.57 2.42 18.54
CA ARG A 115 7.83 1.88 19.11
C ARG A 115 7.84 1.89 20.64
N ARG A 116 7.37 2.98 21.26
CA ARG A 116 7.30 3.09 22.72
C ARG A 116 6.33 2.07 23.33
N ASN A 117 5.18 1.88 22.70
CA ASN A 117 4.18 0.90 23.13
C ASN A 117 4.73 -0.52 23.04
N MET A 118 5.43 -0.84 21.95
CA MET A 118 6.08 -2.14 21.77
C MET A 118 7.19 -2.41 22.82
N GLN A 119 7.99 -1.40 23.18
CA GLN A 119 9.02 -1.54 24.20
C GLN A 119 8.42 -1.80 25.59
N LYS A 120 7.28 -1.20 25.90
CA LYS A 120 6.56 -1.44 27.16
C LYS A 120 5.95 -2.85 27.21
N ALA A 121 5.45 -3.34 26.08
CA ALA A 121 4.85 -4.68 25.97
C ALA A 121 5.89 -5.81 25.95
N SER A 122 7.13 -5.56 25.50
CA SER A 122 8.18 -6.57 25.27
C SER A 122 8.87 -7.12 26.54
N ARG A 123 8.35 -6.87 27.75
CA ARG A 123 9.05 -7.22 29.01
C ARG A 123 8.79 -8.64 29.54
N ARG A 124 8.05 -9.50 28.85
CA ARG A 124 7.81 -10.89 29.29
C ARG A 124 8.17 -11.88 28.19
N ASP A 125 9.22 -12.68 28.44
CA ASP A 125 9.60 -13.87 27.65
C ASP A 125 8.83 -15.11 28.14
N PRO A 126 8.61 -16.11 27.30
CA PRO A 126 9.54 -16.67 26.32
C PRO A 126 9.15 -16.40 24.86
N MET A 127 10.16 -16.32 23.98
CA MET A 127 10.01 -16.23 22.55
C MET A 127 9.65 -17.62 22.00
N ILE A 128 8.38 -17.79 21.64
CA ILE A 128 7.91 -18.97 20.89
C ILE A 128 8.09 -18.66 19.41
N VAL A 129 8.40 -19.65 18.61
CA VAL A 129 8.49 -19.50 17.14
C VAL A 129 7.30 -20.21 16.51
N ALA A 130 6.41 -19.47 15.86
CA ALA A 130 5.31 -20.03 15.09
C ALA A 130 5.59 -19.83 13.59
N HIS A 131 5.59 -20.92 12.84
CA HIS A 131 5.85 -20.91 11.40
C HIS A 131 7.13 -20.14 10.98
N GLY A 132 8.17 -20.15 11.82
CA GLY A 132 9.44 -19.46 11.56
C GLY A 132 9.43 -17.96 11.88
N VAL A 133 8.37 -17.44 12.49
CA VAL A 133 8.26 -16.05 12.95
C VAL A 133 8.26 -16.00 14.49
N PRO A 134 9.06 -15.12 15.13
CA PRO A 134 9.04 -14.96 16.57
C PRO A 134 7.69 -14.48 17.06
N VAL A 135 7.17 -15.12 18.11
CA VAL A 135 5.91 -14.75 18.79
C VAL A 135 6.24 -14.28 20.20
N ARG A 136 5.64 -13.19 20.64
CA ARG A 136 5.78 -12.61 21.97
C ARG A 136 4.42 -12.40 22.59
N PHE A 137 4.29 -12.72 23.88
CA PHE A 137 3.12 -12.36 24.64
C PHE A 137 3.27 -10.94 25.21
N ALA A 138 2.21 -10.17 25.16
CA ALA A 138 2.20 -8.79 25.60
C ALA A 138 1.00 -8.51 26.49
N ALA A 139 1.21 -7.86 27.62
CA ALA A 139 0.13 -7.34 28.46
C ALA A 139 -0.55 -6.14 27.76
N SER A 140 -1.20 -6.39 26.64
CA SER A 140 -1.86 -5.38 25.81
C SER A 140 -3.33 -5.75 25.64
N ARG A 141 -4.20 -4.74 25.70
CA ARG A 141 -5.61 -4.89 25.31
C ARG A 141 -5.79 -4.92 23.79
N GLN A 142 -4.71 -4.69 23.04
CA GLN A 142 -4.73 -4.78 21.57
C GLN A 142 -4.76 -6.26 21.17
N GLY A 143 -5.52 -6.59 20.12
CA GLY A 143 -5.59 -7.94 19.57
C GLY A 143 -4.25 -8.46 19.05
N PRO A 144 -4.22 -9.71 18.53
CA PRO A 144 -3.07 -10.24 17.81
C PRO A 144 -2.60 -9.29 16.71
N ALA A 145 -1.28 -9.14 16.55
CA ALA A 145 -0.75 -8.25 15.51
C ALA A 145 0.68 -8.61 15.11
N ALA A 146 0.98 -8.54 13.81
CA ALA A 146 2.33 -8.56 13.29
C ALA A 146 2.99 -7.19 13.47
N ASN A 147 4.07 -7.13 14.24
CA ASN A 147 4.81 -5.93 14.59
C ASN A 147 6.22 -5.90 14.01
N GLY A 148 6.82 -4.70 13.97
CA GLY A 148 8.16 -4.48 13.45
C GLY A 148 8.17 -4.21 11.94
N VAL A 149 9.18 -3.46 11.49
CA VAL A 149 9.35 -3.07 10.07
C VAL A 149 10.39 -3.99 9.39
N LEU A 150 11.59 -4.07 9.92
CA LEU A 150 12.68 -4.89 9.37
C LEU A 150 12.78 -6.24 10.07
N ARG A 151 12.64 -6.25 11.38
CA ARG A 151 12.60 -7.47 12.20
C ARG A 151 11.17 -7.67 12.69
N THR A 152 10.43 -8.48 11.95
CA THR A 152 9.02 -8.75 12.22
C THR A 152 8.87 -9.80 13.32
N HIS A 153 7.88 -9.60 14.17
CA HIS A 153 7.43 -10.56 15.19
C HIS A 153 5.92 -10.43 15.38
N ILE A 154 5.31 -11.46 15.90
CA ILE A 154 3.87 -11.46 16.22
C ILE A 154 3.72 -11.14 17.71
N SER A 155 2.84 -10.23 18.06
CA SER A 155 2.42 -9.99 19.43
C SER A 155 1.05 -10.59 19.67
N LEU A 156 0.93 -11.42 20.69
CA LEU A 156 -0.33 -11.99 21.15
C LEU A 156 -0.68 -11.39 22.53
N PRO A 157 -1.94 -11.07 22.81
CA PRO A 157 -2.36 -10.66 24.15
C PRO A 157 -2.20 -11.82 25.15
N ASP A 158 -1.79 -11.50 26.37
CA ASP A 158 -1.70 -12.49 27.45
C ASP A 158 -3.06 -13.16 27.70
N GLY A 159 -3.07 -14.49 27.77
CA GLY A 159 -4.28 -15.27 28.02
C GLY A 159 -5.11 -15.57 26.79
N ILE A 160 -4.66 -15.26 25.60
CA ILE A 160 -5.36 -15.55 24.33
C ILE A 160 -5.63 -17.06 24.17
N GLU A 161 -4.72 -17.91 24.67
CA GLU A 161 -4.84 -19.36 24.67
C GLU A 161 -5.98 -19.89 25.57
N ARG A 162 -6.51 -19.06 26.48
CA ARG A 162 -7.71 -19.40 27.27
C ARG A 162 -9.00 -19.02 26.55
N LEU A 163 -8.91 -18.08 25.62
CA LEU A 163 -10.06 -17.56 24.86
C LEU A 163 -10.30 -18.36 23.57
N LEU A 164 -9.21 -18.74 22.89
CA LEU A 164 -9.24 -19.42 21.61
C LEU A 164 -8.87 -20.89 21.75
N SER A 165 -9.54 -21.75 20.99
CA SER A 165 -9.12 -23.15 20.84
C SER A 165 -7.77 -23.21 20.07
N GLU A 166 -7.12 -24.35 20.07
CA GLU A 166 -5.86 -24.57 19.36
C GLU A 166 -6.01 -24.30 17.83
N HIS A 167 -7.11 -24.74 17.22
CA HIS A 167 -7.40 -24.50 15.80
C HIS A 167 -7.64 -23.02 15.50
N GLU A 168 -8.39 -22.33 16.36
CA GLU A 168 -8.65 -20.90 16.23
C GLU A 168 -7.34 -20.07 16.39
N LEU A 169 -6.52 -20.44 17.39
CA LEU A 169 -5.24 -19.79 17.59
C LEU A 169 -4.28 -20.03 16.40
N ASN A 170 -4.26 -21.24 15.84
CA ASN A 170 -3.48 -21.53 14.64
C ASN A 170 -3.97 -20.72 13.43
N ALA A 171 -5.28 -20.59 13.24
CA ALA A 171 -5.86 -19.73 12.19
C ALA A 171 -5.39 -18.27 12.31
N VAL A 172 -5.41 -17.70 13.52
CA VAL A 172 -4.91 -16.36 13.82
C VAL A 172 -3.41 -16.26 13.56
N LEU A 173 -2.63 -17.25 13.98
CA LEU A 173 -1.19 -17.28 13.73
C LEU A 173 -0.86 -17.32 12.23
N ILE A 174 -1.55 -18.13 11.43
CA ILE A 174 -1.38 -18.16 9.96
C ILE A 174 -1.64 -16.77 9.35
N HIS A 175 -2.69 -16.08 9.83
CA HIS A 175 -3.03 -14.72 9.40
C HIS A 175 -1.87 -13.74 9.71
N GLU A 176 -1.41 -13.69 10.95
CA GLU A 176 -0.35 -12.78 11.40
C GLU A 176 1.02 -13.11 10.79
N VAL A 177 1.35 -14.41 10.64
CA VAL A 177 2.55 -14.87 9.94
C VAL A 177 2.58 -14.38 8.49
N THR A 178 1.42 -14.34 7.83
CA THR A 178 1.31 -13.85 6.44
C THR A 178 1.69 -12.36 6.37
N HIS A 179 1.19 -11.53 7.29
CA HIS A 179 1.60 -10.13 7.42
C HIS A 179 3.11 -9.98 7.66
N ALA A 180 3.64 -10.75 8.61
CA ALA A 180 5.05 -10.69 9.01
C ALA A 180 5.98 -11.09 7.86
N ARG A 181 5.70 -12.18 7.14
CA ARG A 181 6.51 -12.68 6.02
C ARG A 181 6.52 -11.73 4.83
N ARG A 182 5.39 -11.09 4.52
CA ARG A 182 5.27 -10.09 3.47
C ARG A 182 5.87 -8.73 3.85
N ARG A 183 6.20 -8.54 5.12
CA ARG A 183 6.67 -7.25 5.67
C ARG A 183 5.67 -6.13 5.41
N ASP A 184 4.40 -6.38 5.65
CA ASP A 184 3.31 -5.44 5.36
C ASP A 184 3.51 -4.08 6.05
N ASN A 185 4.14 -4.06 7.23
CA ASN A 185 4.49 -2.82 7.94
C ASN A 185 5.54 -1.98 7.20
N LEU A 186 6.48 -2.63 6.48
CA LEU A 186 7.44 -1.91 5.62
C LEU A 186 6.74 -1.30 4.41
N ILE A 187 5.87 -2.07 3.74
CA ILE A 187 5.09 -1.58 2.59
C ILE A 187 4.22 -0.40 3.02
N ARG A 188 3.54 -0.50 4.18
CA ARG A 188 2.76 0.59 4.76
C ARG A 188 3.62 1.83 5.02
N LEU A 189 4.79 1.67 5.62
CA LEU A 189 5.69 2.79 5.93
C LEU A 189 6.17 3.51 4.67
N ILE A 190 6.52 2.76 3.61
CA ILE A 190 6.93 3.33 2.32
C ILE A 190 5.77 4.11 1.69
N HIS A 191 4.56 3.54 1.70
CA HIS A 191 3.36 4.22 1.21
C HIS A 191 3.09 5.52 1.97
N GLU A 192 3.17 5.50 3.30
CA GLU A 192 2.97 6.68 4.15
C GLU A 192 4.06 7.74 3.99
N ALA A 193 5.31 7.32 3.74
CA ALA A 193 6.38 8.24 3.37
C ALA A 193 6.08 8.92 2.03
N GLY A 194 5.54 8.18 1.06
CA GLY A 194 5.02 8.76 -0.20
C GLY A 194 3.92 9.79 0.03
N LEU A 195 2.98 9.51 0.94
CA LEU A 195 1.94 10.46 1.35
C LEU A 195 2.50 11.73 2.02
N CYS A 196 3.64 11.66 2.69
CA CYS A 196 4.26 12.87 3.23
C CYS A 196 4.73 13.82 2.13
N VAL A 197 5.22 13.29 1.02
CA VAL A 197 5.70 14.08 -0.13
C VAL A 197 4.55 14.50 -1.04
N LEU A 198 3.64 13.57 -1.34
CA LEU A 198 2.53 13.73 -2.28
C LEU A 198 1.19 13.89 -1.54
N TRP A 199 1.20 14.58 -0.41
CA TRP A 199 0.04 14.75 0.47
C TRP A 199 -1.18 15.38 -0.22
N PHE A 200 -0.96 16.16 -1.26
CA PHE A 200 -2.00 16.81 -2.07
C PHE A 200 -2.64 15.89 -3.11
N HIS A 201 -2.08 14.68 -3.37
CA HIS A 201 -2.54 13.82 -4.46
C HIS A 201 -3.68 12.88 -4.00
N PRO A 202 -4.93 13.03 -4.50
CA PRO A 202 -6.09 12.31 -3.99
C PRO A 202 -6.00 10.80 -4.22
N PHE A 203 -5.47 10.35 -5.36
CA PHE A 203 -5.39 8.93 -5.68
C PHE A 203 -4.44 8.15 -4.75
N LEU A 204 -3.41 8.81 -4.22
CA LEU A 204 -2.53 8.17 -3.25
C LEU A 204 -3.25 7.93 -1.91
N TRP A 205 -4.12 8.85 -1.49
CA TRP A 205 -5.00 8.64 -0.33
C TRP A 205 -6.01 7.51 -0.56
N MET A 206 -6.62 7.45 -1.73
CA MET A 206 -7.53 6.35 -2.09
C MET A 206 -6.80 5.00 -2.14
N THR A 207 -5.53 4.98 -2.54
CA THR A 207 -4.67 3.79 -2.50
C THR A 207 -4.52 3.24 -1.07
N SER A 208 -4.45 4.09 -0.04
CA SER A 208 -4.37 3.67 1.37
C SER A 208 -5.51 2.72 1.75
N SER A 209 -6.74 3.11 1.40
CA SER A 209 -7.94 2.30 1.69
C SER A 209 -7.94 0.96 0.94
N ARG A 210 -7.48 0.96 -0.32
CA ARG A 210 -7.37 -0.26 -1.13
C ARG A 210 -6.28 -1.19 -0.62
N LEU A 211 -5.11 -0.64 -0.28
CA LEU A 211 -4.02 -1.41 0.35
C LEU A 211 -4.47 -2.04 1.67
N ALA A 212 -5.13 -1.28 2.54
CA ALA A 212 -5.65 -1.80 3.79
C ALA A 212 -6.63 -2.95 3.56
N LEU A 213 -7.62 -2.77 2.67
CA LEU A 213 -8.61 -3.78 2.34
C LEU A 213 -7.97 -5.08 1.81
N TYR A 214 -7.17 -4.98 0.75
CA TYR A 214 -6.63 -6.19 0.11
C TYR A 214 -5.51 -6.83 0.90
N ARG A 215 -4.84 -6.11 1.80
CA ARG A 215 -3.90 -6.65 2.76
C ARG A 215 -4.58 -7.67 3.67
N GLU A 216 -5.70 -7.31 4.29
CA GLU A 216 -6.46 -8.20 5.17
C GLU A 216 -7.07 -9.37 4.39
N LEU A 217 -7.77 -9.08 3.28
CA LEU A 217 -8.39 -10.11 2.46
C LEU A 217 -7.39 -11.13 1.91
N SER A 218 -6.17 -10.74 1.69
CA SER A 218 -5.10 -11.60 1.22
C SER A 218 -4.52 -12.47 2.35
N CYS A 219 -4.52 -12.00 3.60
CA CYS A 219 -4.18 -12.82 4.75
C CYS A 219 -5.30 -13.81 5.07
N ASP A 220 -6.56 -13.39 4.99
CA ASP A 220 -7.71 -14.28 5.10
C ASP A 220 -7.67 -15.38 4.02
N GLU A 221 -7.28 -15.03 2.79
CA GLU A 221 -7.11 -16.02 1.69
C GLU A 221 -6.05 -17.07 2.02
N SER A 222 -4.96 -16.70 2.71
CA SER A 222 -3.94 -17.64 3.17
C SER A 222 -4.49 -18.62 4.21
N VAL A 223 -5.34 -18.16 5.12
CA VAL A 223 -5.99 -19.02 6.13
C VAL A 223 -6.97 -19.99 5.47
N ILE A 224 -7.77 -19.51 4.49
CA ILE A 224 -8.67 -20.38 3.72
C ILE A 224 -7.89 -21.46 2.96
N GLN A 225 -6.74 -21.13 2.37
CA GLN A 225 -5.91 -22.08 1.64
C GLN A 225 -5.32 -23.18 2.53
N ASN A 226 -5.18 -22.92 3.83
CA ASN A 226 -4.77 -23.88 4.85
C ASN A 226 -5.97 -24.56 5.56
N GLU A 227 -7.19 -24.45 5.01
CA GLU A 227 -8.40 -25.09 5.50
C GLU A 227 -8.90 -24.60 6.90
N HIS A 228 -8.37 -23.48 7.40
CA HIS A 228 -8.74 -22.89 8.69
C HIS A 228 -9.70 -21.69 8.59
N GLY A 229 -10.44 -21.55 7.48
CA GLY A 229 -11.32 -20.39 7.27
C GLY A 229 -12.44 -20.27 8.32
N GLY A 230 -13.06 -21.39 8.70
CA GLY A 230 -14.08 -21.42 9.75
C GLY A 230 -13.55 -21.08 11.14
N ASP A 231 -12.35 -21.58 11.47
CA ASP A 231 -11.65 -21.29 12.72
C ASP A 231 -11.33 -19.81 12.86
N LEU A 232 -10.91 -19.15 11.74
CA LEU A 232 -10.66 -17.71 11.74
C LEU A 232 -11.94 -16.91 11.99
N VAL A 233 -13.08 -17.31 11.39
CA VAL A 233 -14.38 -16.65 11.63
C VAL A 233 -14.74 -16.72 13.10
N SER A 234 -14.62 -17.92 13.72
CA SER A 234 -14.90 -18.14 15.14
C SER A 234 -13.96 -17.32 16.03
N ALA A 235 -12.64 -17.32 15.73
CA ALA A 235 -11.66 -16.52 16.46
C ALA A 235 -11.95 -15.03 16.39
N LEU A 236 -12.27 -14.49 15.20
CA LEU A 236 -12.63 -13.08 15.03
C LEU A 236 -13.88 -12.70 15.82
N ALA A 237 -14.87 -13.59 15.88
CA ALA A 237 -16.09 -13.37 16.68
C ALA A 237 -15.80 -13.30 18.19
N LYS A 238 -14.88 -14.12 18.69
CA LYS A 238 -14.45 -14.13 20.11
C LYS A 238 -13.55 -12.93 20.47
N LEU A 239 -12.72 -12.49 19.52
CA LEU A 239 -11.81 -11.35 19.68
C LEU A 239 -12.48 -9.99 19.49
N ALA A 240 -13.67 -9.96 18.84
CA ALA A 240 -14.45 -8.75 18.66
C ALA A 240 -14.95 -8.24 20.02
N ASN A 241 -14.35 -7.15 20.51
CA ASN A 241 -14.79 -6.53 21.77
C ASN A 241 -16.07 -5.71 21.53
N PRO A 242 -17.19 -5.98 22.20
CA PRO A 242 -18.46 -5.25 21.98
C PRO A 242 -18.33 -3.73 22.18
N GLU A 243 -17.49 -3.28 23.10
CA GLU A 243 -17.29 -1.86 23.41
C GLU A 243 -16.50 -1.12 22.28
N GLU A 244 -15.49 -1.75 21.69
CA GLU A 244 -14.76 -1.17 20.56
C GLU A 244 -15.55 -1.18 19.26
N THR A 245 -16.41 -2.18 19.08
CA THR A 245 -17.31 -2.31 17.93
C THR A 245 -18.33 -1.17 17.90
N PHE A 246 -18.79 -0.67 19.04
CA PHE A 246 -19.72 0.45 19.13
C PHE A 246 -19.11 1.80 18.70
N LEU A 247 -17.85 2.07 19.05
CA LEU A 247 -17.17 3.33 18.71
C LEU A 247 -16.65 3.37 17.26
N LEU A 248 -16.49 2.22 16.60
CA LEU A 248 -15.98 2.10 15.23
C LEU A 248 -17.07 1.81 14.19
N GLN A 249 -18.34 2.04 14.54
CA GLN A 249 -19.54 1.52 13.89
C GLN A 249 -19.76 1.86 12.40
N SER A 250 -19.06 2.81 11.79
CA SER A 250 -19.35 3.18 10.40
C SER A 250 -18.39 2.60 9.35
N THR A 251 -17.12 2.43 9.68
CA THR A 251 -16.12 1.92 8.73
C THR A 251 -15.57 0.55 9.08
N ALA A 252 -15.36 0.25 10.34
CA ALA A 252 -14.85 -1.06 10.78
C ALA A 252 -15.88 -2.17 10.66
N SER A 253 -17.17 -1.89 10.87
CA SER A 253 -18.25 -2.88 10.72
C SER A 253 -18.45 -3.30 9.27
N SER A 254 -18.38 -2.37 8.32
CA SER A 254 -18.45 -2.68 6.88
C SER A 254 -17.23 -3.47 6.41
N PHE A 255 -16.08 -3.21 7.00
CA PHE A 255 -14.84 -3.92 6.69
C PHE A 255 -14.85 -5.36 7.23
N LEU A 256 -15.27 -5.55 8.47
CA LEU A 256 -15.40 -6.86 9.09
C LEU A 256 -16.47 -7.70 8.37
N SER A 257 -17.64 -7.11 8.05
CA SER A 257 -18.69 -7.81 7.30
C SER A 257 -18.22 -8.25 5.91
N HIS A 258 -17.41 -7.45 5.25
CA HIS A 258 -16.81 -7.79 3.94
C HIS A 258 -15.81 -8.95 4.05
N ARG A 259 -14.99 -8.99 5.12
CA ARG A 259 -14.11 -10.12 5.42
C ARG A 259 -14.91 -11.39 5.69
N LEU A 260 -15.89 -11.33 6.58
CA LEU A 260 -16.74 -12.48 6.94
C LEU A 260 -17.50 -13.02 5.72
N ALA A 261 -18.13 -12.15 4.92
CA ALA A 261 -18.82 -12.58 3.72
C ALA A 261 -17.89 -13.31 2.74
N ARG A 262 -16.65 -12.91 2.66
CA ARG A 262 -15.66 -13.53 1.77
C ARG A 262 -15.06 -14.82 2.31
N LEU A 263 -14.91 -14.95 3.63
CA LEU A 263 -14.49 -16.17 4.30
C LEU A 263 -15.56 -17.29 4.11
N ILE A 264 -16.84 -16.91 4.14
CA ILE A 264 -17.98 -17.84 3.99
C ILE A 264 -18.20 -18.23 2.51
N ALA A 265 -18.06 -17.26 1.57
CA ALA A 265 -18.42 -17.42 0.15
C ALA A 265 -17.20 -17.70 -0.77
N ALA A 266 -16.18 -18.42 -0.31
CA ALA A 266 -14.96 -18.66 -1.06
C ALA A 266 -15.19 -19.43 -2.39
N PRO A 267 -15.01 -18.80 -3.59
CA PRO A 267 -15.18 -19.49 -4.86
C PRO A 267 -14.02 -20.48 -5.16
N PRO A 268 -14.19 -21.45 -6.07
CA PRO A 268 -13.23 -22.52 -6.34
C PRO A 268 -11.86 -21.98 -6.83
N GLN A 269 -10.77 -22.58 -6.35
CA GLN A 269 -9.38 -22.10 -6.55
C GLN A 269 -8.94 -22.00 -8.02
N ARG A 270 -9.41 -22.90 -8.92
CA ARG A 270 -8.97 -22.93 -10.34
C ARG A 270 -9.41 -21.68 -11.12
N ALA A 271 -10.65 -21.25 -10.96
CA ALA A 271 -11.16 -20.04 -11.63
C ALA A 271 -10.43 -18.77 -11.16
N ARG A 272 -10.01 -18.73 -9.90
CA ARG A 272 -9.23 -17.61 -9.35
C ARG A 272 -7.83 -17.52 -9.94
N ARG A 273 -7.14 -18.67 -10.22
CA ARG A 273 -5.77 -18.67 -10.77
C ARG A 273 -5.73 -18.08 -12.17
N ALA A 274 -6.59 -18.50 -13.07
CA ALA A 274 -6.66 -17.97 -14.43
C ALA A 274 -6.96 -16.46 -14.44
N ALA A 275 -7.97 -16.03 -13.67
CA ALA A 275 -8.31 -14.62 -13.54
C ALA A 275 -7.16 -13.79 -12.93
N SER A 276 -6.42 -14.35 -11.98
CA SER A 276 -5.26 -13.68 -11.36
C SER A 276 -4.11 -13.49 -12.34
N ILE A 277 -3.82 -14.50 -13.17
CA ILE A 277 -2.78 -14.42 -14.21
C ILE A 277 -3.16 -13.33 -15.23
N LEU A 278 -4.39 -13.37 -15.76
CA LEU A 278 -4.88 -12.36 -16.69
C LEU A 278 -4.79 -10.95 -16.10
N LEU A 279 -5.25 -10.78 -14.86
CA LEU A 279 -5.21 -9.53 -14.14
C LEU A 279 -3.77 -9.01 -13.99
N SER A 280 -2.82 -9.87 -13.64
CA SER A 280 -1.41 -9.51 -13.51
C SER A 280 -0.80 -9.10 -14.84
N LEU A 281 -1.08 -9.84 -15.92
CA LEU A 281 -0.58 -9.54 -17.27
C LEU A 281 -1.12 -8.21 -17.79
N MET A 282 -2.43 -7.97 -17.66
CA MET A 282 -3.05 -6.70 -18.07
C MET A 282 -2.48 -5.52 -17.29
N PHE A 283 -2.30 -5.67 -15.98
CA PHE A 283 -1.74 -4.60 -15.17
C PHE A 283 -0.26 -4.35 -15.46
N SER A 284 0.52 -5.40 -15.70
CA SER A 284 1.92 -5.29 -16.13
C SER A 284 2.04 -4.53 -17.45
N ALA A 285 1.15 -4.81 -18.41
CA ALA A 285 1.12 -4.08 -19.68
C ALA A 285 0.83 -2.57 -19.47
N VAL A 286 -0.08 -2.23 -18.55
CA VAL A 286 -0.37 -0.82 -18.21
C VAL A 286 0.83 -0.13 -17.55
N LEU A 287 1.52 -0.82 -16.64
CA LEU A 287 2.73 -0.30 -15.99
C LEU A 287 3.84 -0.07 -17.02
N LEU A 288 4.08 -1.02 -17.92
CA LEU A 288 5.08 -0.90 -18.97
C LEU A 288 4.73 0.25 -19.93
N TRP A 289 3.47 0.36 -20.33
CA TRP A 289 3.02 1.46 -21.18
C TRP A 289 3.22 2.83 -20.50
N GLY A 290 2.85 2.98 -19.23
CA GLY A 290 3.08 4.20 -18.48
C GLY A 290 4.57 4.52 -18.30
N PHE A 291 5.39 3.50 -18.09
CA PHE A 291 6.84 3.61 -18.00
C PHE A 291 7.44 4.11 -19.33
N PHE A 292 7.14 3.45 -20.46
CA PHE A 292 7.61 3.88 -21.77
C PHE A 292 7.08 5.26 -22.15
N GLY A 293 5.83 5.58 -21.82
CA GLY A 293 5.23 6.89 -22.07
C GLY A 293 5.97 8.03 -21.35
N THR A 294 6.37 7.85 -20.09
CA THR A 294 7.16 8.86 -19.35
C THR A 294 8.55 9.04 -19.95
N VAL A 295 9.24 7.96 -20.30
CA VAL A 295 10.59 8.00 -20.87
C VAL A 295 10.58 8.70 -22.24
N THR A 296 9.68 8.36 -23.12
CA THR A 296 9.63 8.93 -24.49
C THR A 296 9.24 10.40 -24.51
N HIS A 297 8.33 10.82 -23.62
CA HIS A 297 7.91 12.22 -23.53
C HIS A 297 9.05 13.11 -23.05
N THR A 298 9.82 12.67 -22.07
CA THR A 298 10.98 13.42 -21.55
C THR A 298 12.09 13.52 -22.59
N ALA A 299 12.39 12.46 -23.33
CA ALA A 299 13.37 12.48 -24.42
C ALA A 299 12.99 13.48 -25.53
N CYS A 300 11.72 13.52 -25.96
CA CYS A 300 11.27 14.43 -27.01
C CYS A 300 11.42 15.91 -26.63
N CYS A 301 11.07 16.29 -25.41
CA CYS A 301 11.21 17.68 -24.94
C CYS A 301 12.65 18.18 -24.84
N PHE A 302 13.63 17.27 -24.71
CA PHE A 302 15.05 17.62 -24.74
C PHE A 302 15.58 17.90 -26.16
N ILE A 303 15.07 17.19 -27.18
CA ILE A 303 15.53 17.30 -28.59
C ILE A 303 14.96 18.54 -29.25
N THR A 304 13.73 18.92 -28.96
CA THR A 304 13.06 20.07 -29.60
C THR A 304 13.48 21.44 -29.06
N ARG A 305 14.29 21.51 -28.00
CA ARG A 305 14.79 22.76 -27.40
C ARG A 305 16.28 23.06 -27.66
N LYS A 306 16.91 22.34 -28.58
CA LYS A 306 18.17 22.78 -29.20
C LYS A 306 17.87 23.52 -30.48
#